data_c01a979f062d8431cd86730a23a20e5d
#
_entry.id   c01a979f062d8431cd86730a23a20e5d
#
_cell.length_a   1.000
_cell.length_b   1.000
_cell.length_c   1.000
_cell.angle_alpha   90.00
_cell.angle_beta   90.00
_cell.angle_gamma   90.00
#
_symmetry.space_group_name_H-M   'P 1'
#
loop_
_entity.id
_entity.type
_entity.pdbx_description
1 polymer ?
#
loop_
_entity_poly.entity_id
_entity_poly.type
_entity_poly.pdbx_seq_one_letter_code
_entity_poly.pdbx_strand_id
1 'polypeptide(L)'
;MLKSQEMRKLAPEIDPLRIGTGWKKEDLEKPQIMVESTYGDSHPGSGHLNLLVEEVRKGVAEAGGFGARYFCTDICDGESQGTDGINYSLASREMIANMIEIHANATPFDGGVYLSSCDKGMPGNLIGLARVDIPAVVVPGGTMNAGPEMLTLEQLGMYSAKFERGEIDEEKLDWAKCNACPSCGACSFIGTASTMQIMAEALGLALPGSALMPATSPDLLAYARAAGRQAVKLAQMEHMRPSDLVTKESFENAILVHAAISGSTNCLLHIPAIAHEFGIEITGDTFDRLHRNARYLLDVRPAGRWPAECFYYAGGVPAIMEEIKDHLHLDVMTVTGKTLGERSEEHTSELQSLQDIS
;
A
#
# COMPACT_ATOMS: atom_id res chain seq x y z
N MET A 1 5.78 5.96 27.71
CA MET A 1 4.38 6.45 27.95
C MET A 1 3.80 6.80 26.58
N LEU A 2 2.53 6.52 26.34
CA LEU A 2 1.88 6.85 25.06
C LEU A 2 1.80 8.37 24.86
N LYS A 3 2.10 8.85 23.66
CA LYS A 3 2.09 10.28 23.29
C LYS A 3 0.71 10.91 23.53
N SER A 4 -0.37 10.18 23.22
CA SER A 4 -1.74 10.63 23.46
C SER A 4 -2.00 10.94 24.94
N GLN A 5 -1.47 10.12 25.85
CA GLN A 5 -1.66 10.30 27.31
C GLN A 5 -0.84 11.46 27.87
N GLU A 6 0.34 11.74 27.30
CA GLU A 6 1.15 12.92 27.66
C GLU A 6 0.45 14.21 27.24
N MET A 7 -0.04 14.24 25.99
CA MET A 7 -0.73 15.43 25.46
C MET A 7 -2.03 15.73 26.20
N ARG A 8 -2.80 14.72 26.64
CA ARG A 8 -4.00 14.92 27.47
C ARG A 8 -3.71 15.59 28.82
N LYS A 9 -2.52 15.36 29.38
CA LYS A 9 -2.09 16.03 30.60
C LYS A 9 -1.72 17.50 30.39
N LEU A 10 -1.16 17.81 29.22
CA LEU A 10 -0.77 19.16 28.85
C LEU A 10 -1.94 20.00 28.35
N ALA A 11 -2.89 19.39 27.67
CA ALA A 11 -4.06 20.03 27.07
C ALA A 11 -5.34 19.26 27.45
N PRO A 12 -5.92 19.54 28.64
CA PRO A 12 -7.11 18.82 29.13
C PRO A 12 -8.35 19.03 28.27
N GLU A 13 -8.37 20.02 27.39
CA GLU A 13 -9.41 20.28 26.38
C GLU A 13 -9.55 19.16 25.36
N ILE A 14 -8.54 18.32 25.18
CA ILE A 14 -8.59 17.16 24.29
C ILE A 14 -9.74 16.22 24.69
N ASP A 15 -9.93 15.96 25.97
CA ASP A 15 -10.92 15.01 26.47
C ASP A 15 -12.36 15.40 26.09
N PRO A 16 -12.88 16.60 26.42
CA PRO A 16 -14.22 16.97 26.03
C PRO A 16 -14.41 17.09 24.52
N LEU A 17 -13.38 17.47 23.76
CA LEU A 17 -13.45 17.51 22.30
C LEU A 17 -13.58 16.11 21.70
N ARG A 18 -12.86 15.13 22.23
CA ARG A 18 -12.99 13.72 21.82
C ARG A 18 -14.36 13.15 22.21
N ILE A 19 -14.83 13.41 23.44
CA ILE A 19 -16.17 12.99 23.89
C ILE A 19 -17.25 13.60 22.97
N GLY A 20 -17.11 14.86 22.57
CA GLY A 20 -18.02 15.52 21.65
C GLY A 20 -18.11 14.87 20.26
N THR A 21 -17.10 14.08 19.84
CA THR A 21 -17.11 13.26 18.62
C THR A 21 -17.60 11.83 18.85
N GLY A 22 -18.13 11.52 20.05
CA GLY A 22 -18.70 10.21 20.37
C GLY A 22 -17.75 9.23 21.05
N TRP A 23 -16.53 9.64 21.44
CA TRP A 23 -15.65 8.78 22.23
C TRP A 23 -16.21 8.63 23.66
N LYS A 24 -16.06 7.46 24.22
CA LYS A 24 -16.37 7.23 25.63
C LYS A 24 -15.17 7.56 26.51
N LYS A 25 -15.41 7.78 27.79
CA LYS A 25 -14.34 8.10 28.73
C LYS A 25 -13.26 7.02 28.77
N GLU A 26 -13.64 5.77 28.73
CA GLU A 26 -12.73 4.62 28.68
C GLU A 26 -11.91 4.53 27.39
N ASP A 27 -12.37 5.14 26.29
CA ASP A 27 -11.63 5.16 25.01
C ASP A 27 -10.45 6.13 25.07
N LEU A 28 -10.53 7.17 25.90
CA LEU A 28 -9.49 8.17 26.04
C LEU A 28 -8.19 7.60 26.65
N GLU A 29 -8.28 6.51 27.40
CA GLU A 29 -7.14 5.87 28.08
C GLU A 29 -6.46 4.81 27.23
N LYS A 30 -7.07 4.42 26.10
CA LYS A 30 -6.56 3.44 25.16
C LYS A 30 -5.47 4.02 24.25
N PRO A 31 -4.59 3.20 23.67
CA PRO A 31 -3.75 3.62 22.55
C PRO A 31 -4.61 4.23 21.45
N GLN A 32 -4.26 5.43 20.98
CA GLN A 32 -4.99 6.16 19.95
C GLN A 32 -4.31 5.97 18.60
N ILE A 33 -5.00 5.32 17.67
CA ILE A 33 -4.48 4.96 16.35
C ILE A 33 -5.13 5.84 15.29
N MET A 34 -4.32 6.56 14.52
CA MET A 34 -4.76 7.25 13.32
C MET A 34 -5.03 6.22 12.22
N VAL A 35 -6.21 6.24 11.65
CA VAL A 35 -6.57 5.42 10.48
C VAL A 35 -6.76 6.35 9.30
N GLU A 36 -5.68 6.55 8.54
CA GLU A 36 -5.62 7.45 7.40
C GLU A 36 -5.93 6.68 6.11
N SER A 37 -6.70 7.27 5.21
CA SER A 37 -7.06 6.64 3.96
C SER A 37 -7.25 7.65 2.83
N THR A 38 -6.89 7.25 1.62
CA THR A 38 -7.18 8.01 0.38
C THR A 38 -8.59 7.74 -0.16
N TYR A 39 -9.52 7.32 0.69
CA TYR A 39 -10.91 7.07 0.29
C TYR A 39 -11.54 8.23 -0.47
N GLY A 40 -12.27 7.91 -1.54
CA GLY A 40 -13.08 8.81 -2.32
C GLY A 40 -13.82 8.04 -3.41
N ASP A 41 -15.00 8.52 -3.83
CA ASP A 41 -15.92 7.79 -4.73
C ASP A 41 -15.68 8.07 -6.22
N SER A 42 -14.65 8.86 -6.57
CA SER A 42 -14.46 9.27 -7.95
C SER A 42 -13.88 8.19 -8.85
N HIS A 43 -13.17 7.21 -8.30
CA HIS A 43 -12.52 6.15 -9.09
C HIS A 43 -12.43 4.81 -8.33
N PRO A 44 -12.32 3.68 -9.05
CA PRO A 44 -12.35 2.36 -8.43
C PRO A 44 -11.18 2.06 -7.49
N GLY A 45 -10.04 2.76 -7.65
CA GLY A 45 -8.87 2.58 -6.79
C GLY A 45 -9.11 2.98 -5.34
N SER A 46 -9.99 3.95 -5.07
CA SER A 46 -10.22 4.50 -3.72
C SER A 46 -11.59 4.17 -3.14
N GLY A 47 -12.62 3.95 -3.97
CA GLY A 47 -14.02 3.88 -3.54
C GLY A 47 -14.34 2.79 -2.50
N HIS A 48 -13.57 1.71 -2.47
CA HIS A 48 -13.76 0.60 -1.52
C HIS A 48 -12.99 0.77 -0.20
N LEU A 49 -12.04 1.70 -0.12
CA LEU A 49 -11.14 1.83 1.04
C LEU A 49 -11.87 2.10 2.34
N ASN A 50 -13.06 2.72 2.29
CA ASN A 50 -13.88 2.93 3.48
C ASN A 50 -14.26 1.61 4.19
N LEU A 51 -14.46 0.53 3.44
CA LEU A 51 -14.73 -0.80 4.02
C LEU A 51 -13.50 -1.31 4.78
N LEU A 52 -12.31 -1.12 4.22
CA LEU A 52 -11.05 -1.50 4.86
C LEU A 52 -10.78 -0.66 6.11
N VAL A 53 -11.09 0.64 6.08
CA VAL A 53 -11.00 1.53 7.25
C VAL A 53 -11.82 1.01 8.42
N GLU A 54 -13.05 0.56 8.18
CA GLU A 54 -13.90 0.01 9.24
C GLU A 54 -13.36 -1.33 9.78
N GLU A 55 -12.78 -2.17 8.93
CA GLU A 55 -12.13 -3.40 9.39
C GLU A 55 -10.86 -3.12 10.20
N VAL A 56 -10.03 -2.16 9.79
CA VAL A 56 -8.89 -1.69 10.59
C VAL A 56 -9.34 -1.23 11.96
N ARG A 57 -10.40 -0.40 12.04
CA ARG A 57 -10.93 0.09 13.32
C ARG A 57 -11.45 -1.03 14.22
N LYS A 58 -12.06 -2.07 13.65
CA LYS A 58 -12.43 -3.27 14.40
C LYS A 58 -11.19 -3.98 14.96
N GLY A 59 -10.15 -4.17 14.14
CA GLY A 59 -8.90 -4.75 14.58
C GLY A 59 -8.21 -3.94 15.69
N VAL A 60 -8.20 -2.61 15.57
CA VAL A 60 -7.71 -1.71 16.61
C VAL A 60 -8.47 -1.90 17.93
N ALA A 61 -9.81 -1.98 17.85
CA ALA A 61 -10.65 -2.18 19.03
C ALA A 61 -10.44 -3.57 19.68
N GLU A 62 -10.30 -4.62 18.87
CA GLU A 62 -9.98 -5.99 19.34
C GLU A 62 -8.65 -6.05 20.10
N ALA A 63 -7.67 -5.25 19.71
CA ALA A 63 -6.37 -5.13 20.39
C ALA A 63 -6.36 -4.14 21.54
N GLY A 64 -7.50 -3.58 21.93
CA GLY A 64 -7.64 -2.66 23.06
C GLY A 64 -7.26 -1.21 22.73
N GLY A 65 -7.12 -0.83 21.49
CA GLY A 65 -6.92 0.54 21.03
C GLY A 65 -8.21 1.27 20.66
N PHE A 66 -8.09 2.52 20.25
CA PHE A 66 -9.18 3.30 19.66
C PHE A 66 -8.73 3.91 18.33
N GLY A 67 -9.42 3.57 17.23
CA GLY A 67 -9.11 4.02 15.87
C GLY A 67 -9.92 5.26 15.47
N ALA A 68 -9.22 6.35 15.16
CA ALA A 68 -9.81 7.57 14.60
C ALA A 68 -9.50 7.67 13.12
N ARG A 69 -10.54 7.75 12.29
CA ARG A 69 -10.39 7.81 10.83
C ARG A 69 -10.21 9.24 10.33
N TYR A 70 -9.32 9.39 9.36
CA TYR A 70 -9.08 10.59 8.59
C TYR A 70 -9.02 10.24 7.10
N PHE A 71 -9.32 11.21 6.24
CA PHE A 71 -9.33 10.99 4.80
C PHE A 71 -8.59 12.11 4.07
N CYS A 72 -7.60 11.73 3.25
CA CYS A 72 -6.93 12.59 2.27
C CYS A 72 -7.08 11.92 0.90
N THR A 73 -8.20 12.18 0.23
CA THR A 73 -8.51 11.52 -1.05
C THR A 73 -7.45 11.78 -2.11
N ASP A 74 -7.25 10.80 -2.99
CA ASP A 74 -6.37 10.90 -4.16
C ASP A 74 -7.14 11.15 -5.46
N ILE A 75 -6.40 11.29 -6.55
CA ILE A 75 -6.94 11.35 -7.91
C ILE A 75 -6.55 10.11 -8.70
N CYS A 76 -7.30 9.80 -9.74
CA CYS A 76 -6.96 8.73 -10.68
C CYS A 76 -6.17 9.28 -11.86
N ASP A 77 -4.92 8.86 -12.02
CA ASP A 77 -4.09 9.20 -13.18
C ASP A 77 -4.72 8.70 -14.48
N GLY A 78 -5.43 7.57 -14.45
CA GLY A 78 -6.12 7.02 -15.62
C GLY A 78 -7.28 7.89 -16.11
N GLU A 79 -8.04 8.51 -15.19
CA GLU A 79 -9.14 9.43 -15.55
C GLU A 79 -8.62 10.78 -16.06
N SER A 80 -7.47 11.22 -15.60
CA SER A 80 -6.88 12.51 -16.01
C SER A 80 -5.94 12.38 -17.22
N GLN A 81 -5.56 11.18 -17.58
CA GLN A 81 -4.64 10.92 -18.71
C GLN A 81 -5.19 11.48 -20.03
N GLY A 82 -4.32 12.16 -20.78
CA GLY A 82 -4.70 12.81 -22.05
C GLY A 82 -5.39 14.17 -21.91
N THR A 83 -5.53 14.68 -20.68
CA THR A 83 -6.06 16.01 -20.38
C THR A 83 -5.07 16.81 -19.54
N ASP A 84 -5.32 18.14 -19.37
CA ASP A 84 -4.53 18.99 -18.47
C ASP A 84 -4.65 18.57 -16.99
N GLY A 85 -5.65 17.74 -16.64
CA GLY A 85 -5.84 17.19 -15.30
C GLY A 85 -4.65 16.38 -14.80
N ILE A 86 -3.88 15.75 -15.69
CA ILE A 86 -2.70 14.95 -15.31
C ILE A 86 -1.60 15.80 -14.64
N ASN A 87 -1.57 17.12 -14.88
CA ASN A 87 -0.60 18.02 -14.25
C ASN A 87 -0.79 18.12 -12.72
N TYR A 88 -1.95 17.75 -12.19
CA TYR A 88 -2.21 17.70 -10.75
C TYR A 88 -1.73 16.41 -10.08
N SER A 89 -1.31 15.41 -10.83
CA SER A 89 -0.97 14.09 -10.33
C SER A 89 0.12 14.12 -9.25
N LEU A 90 1.31 14.69 -9.53
CA LEU A 90 2.36 14.81 -8.50
C LEU A 90 2.01 15.79 -7.39
N ALA A 91 1.25 16.84 -7.69
CA ALA A 91 0.78 17.78 -6.67
C ALA A 91 -0.13 17.07 -5.66
N SER A 92 -0.99 16.13 -6.09
CA SER A 92 -1.85 15.36 -5.20
C SER A 92 -1.05 14.49 -4.23
N ARG A 93 0.06 13.85 -4.67
CA ARG A 93 0.97 13.10 -3.81
C ARG A 93 1.50 13.95 -2.65
N GLU A 94 1.99 15.16 -2.97
CA GLU A 94 2.52 16.08 -1.95
C GLU A 94 1.43 16.59 -1.01
N MET A 95 0.23 16.85 -1.53
CA MET A 95 -0.89 17.30 -0.69
C MET A 95 -1.34 16.20 0.27
N ILE A 96 -1.39 14.95 -0.16
CA ILE A 96 -1.70 13.80 0.70
C ILE A 96 -0.66 13.71 1.83
N ALA A 97 0.64 13.74 1.51
CA ALA A 97 1.70 13.69 2.51
C ALA A 97 1.62 14.85 3.51
N ASN A 98 1.37 16.07 3.04
CA ASN A 98 1.21 17.26 3.88
C ASN A 98 -0.01 17.14 4.80
N MET A 99 -1.15 16.66 4.31
CA MET A 99 -2.37 16.49 5.12
C MET A 99 -2.20 15.44 6.20
N ILE A 100 -1.54 14.31 5.88
CA ILE A 100 -1.18 13.28 6.84
C ILE A 100 -0.32 13.87 7.96
N GLU A 101 0.74 14.60 7.60
CA GLU A 101 1.64 15.26 8.55
C GLU A 101 0.88 16.26 9.45
N ILE A 102 -0.01 17.07 8.88
CA ILE A 102 -0.84 18.02 9.61
C ILE A 102 -1.76 17.29 10.60
N HIS A 103 -2.50 16.27 10.15
CA HIS A 103 -3.42 15.51 11.00
C HIS A 103 -2.71 14.87 12.20
N ALA A 104 -1.57 14.21 11.94
CA ALA A 104 -0.84 13.46 12.94
C ALA A 104 -0.09 14.33 13.94
N ASN A 105 0.35 15.54 13.53
CA ASN A 105 1.07 16.46 14.42
C ASN A 105 0.13 17.40 15.16
N ALA A 106 -1.01 17.76 14.56
CA ALA A 106 -2.04 18.56 15.24
C ALA A 106 -2.85 17.76 16.27
N THR A 107 -2.87 16.44 16.14
CA THR A 107 -3.65 15.54 17.00
C THR A 107 -2.75 14.43 17.53
N PRO A 108 -2.71 14.19 18.87
CA PRO A 108 -1.81 13.17 19.42
C PRO A 108 -2.29 11.76 19.08
N PHE A 109 -1.48 11.02 18.32
CA PHE A 109 -1.64 9.61 18.03
C PHE A 109 -0.43 8.82 18.51
N ASP A 110 -0.67 7.57 18.92
CA ASP A 110 0.35 6.65 19.41
C ASP A 110 0.86 5.72 18.30
N GLY A 111 0.07 5.58 17.24
CA GLY A 111 0.40 4.80 16.05
C GLY A 111 -0.54 5.14 14.89
N GLY A 112 -0.27 4.58 13.72
CA GLY A 112 -1.02 4.83 12.50
C GLY A 112 -1.27 3.59 11.65
N VAL A 113 -2.35 3.60 10.88
CA VAL A 113 -2.59 2.69 9.76
C VAL A 113 -2.90 3.54 8.53
N TYR A 114 -2.18 3.29 7.44
CA TYR A 114 -2.25 4.07 6.21
C TYR A 114 -2.78 3.21 5.07
N LEU A 115 -3.97 3.57 4.54
CA LEU A 115 -4.68 2.81 3.52
C LEU A 115 -4.72 3.55 2.19
N SER A 116 -4.19 2.93 1.15
CA SER A 116 -4.27 3.42 -0.22
C SER A 116 -4.09 2.30 -1.22
N SER A 117 -4.47 2.52 -2.47
CA SER A 117 -4.21 1.56 -3.55
C SER A 117 -3.76 2.20 -4.86
N CYS A 118 -3.92 3.51 -5.05
CA CYS A 118 -3.73 4.17 -6.35
C CYS A 118 -2.36 4.87 -6.48
N ASP A 119 -2.10 5.38 -7.69
CA ASP A 119 -0.79 5.83 -8.20
C ASP A 119 -0.08 6.84 -7.29
N LYS A 120 -0.81 7.81 -6.76
CA LYS A 120 -0.26 8.90 -5.94
C LYS A 120 -0.62 8.78 -4.47
N GLY A 121 -1.72 8.09 -4.16
CA GLY A 121 -2.12 7.80 -2.80
C GLY A 121 -1.10 6.92 -2.07
N MET A 122 -0.63 5.83 -2.70
CA MET A 122 0.39 4.95 -2.10
C MET A 122 1.69 5.68 -1.76
N PRO A 123 2.38 6.33 -2.71
CA PRO A 123 3.61 7.06 -2.37
C PRO A 123 3.36 8.27 -1.47
N GLY A 124 2.22 8.95 -1.56
CA GLY A 124 1.83 10.02 -0.66
C GLY A 124 1.71 9.55 0.79
N ASN A 125 1.06 8.40 1.00
CA ASN A 125 0.97 7.76 2.31
C ASN A 125 2.35 7.36 2.86
N LEU A 126 3.24 6.81 2.04
CA LEU A 126 4.59 6.42 2.47
C LEU A 126 5.45 7.64 2.83
N ILE A 127 5.35 8.74 2.10
CA ILE A 127 6.01 10.02 2.43
C ILE A 127 5.45 10.57 3.75
N GLY A 128 4.12 10.63 3.88
CA GLY A 128 3.45 11.10 5.11
C GLY A 128 3.80 10.25 6.33
N LEU A 129 3.83 8.92 6.18
CA LEU A 129 4.26 7.98 7.22
C LEU A 129 5.69 8.25 7.67
N ALA A 130 6.62 8.50 6.74
CA ALA A 130 8.01 8.82 7.05
C ALA A 130 8.15 10.14 7.82
N ARG A 131 7.42 11.19 7.41
CA ARG A 131 7.43 12.49 8.08
C ARG A 131 6.86 12.46 9.49
N VAL A 132 5.81 11.69 9.70
CA VAL A 132 5.12 11.56 11.00
C VAL A 132 5.92 10.72 11.97
N ASP A 133 6.55 9.68 11.51
CA ASP A 133 7.43 8.76 12.23
C ASP A 133 6.86 8.24 13.57
N ILE A 134 5.62 7.77 13.54
CA ILE A 134 5.00 7.00 14.62
C ILE A 134 4.87 5.54 14.21
N PRO A 135 4.84 4.56 15.15
CA PRO A 135 4.64 3.16 14.82
C PRO A 135 3.44 2.97 13.88
N ALA A 136 3.64 2.32 12.74
CA ALA A 136 2.63 2.31 11.69
C ALA A 136 2.63 1.03 10.86
N VAL A 137 1.46 0.75 10.24
CA VAL A 137 1.27 -0.33 9.26
C VAL A 137 0.61 0.25 8.01
N VAL A 138 1.11 -0.11 6.84
CA VAL A 138 0.47 0.20 5.55
C VAL A 138 -0.50 -0.91 5.17
N VAL A 139 -1.67 -0.55 4.68
CA VAL A 139 -2.66 -1.48 4.14
C VAL A 139 -2.84 -1.17 2.65
N PRO A 140 -2.22 -1.97 1.77
CA PRO A 140 -2.52 -1.91 0.35
C PRO A 140 -4.00 -2.22 0.09
N GLY A 141 -4.66 -1.39 -0.72
CA GLY A 141 -6.08 -1.55 -1.03
C GLY A 141 -6.37 -2.61 -2.09
N GLY A 142 -5.35 -3.30 -2.58
CA GLY A 142 -5.50 -4.42 -3.52
C GLY A 142 -5.66 -3.99 -4.97
N THR A 143 -5.88 -4.98 -5.83
CA THR A 143 -6.07 -4.80 -7.28
C THR A 143 -7.49 -5.18 -7.70
N MET A 144 -8.02 -4.55 -8.77
CA MET A 144 -9.27 -4.99 -9.36
C MET A 144 -9.10 -6.33 -10.06
N ASN A 145 -10.20 -7.05 -10.22
CA ASN A 145 -10.24 -8.25 -11.04
C ASN A 145 -10.04 -7.89 -12.53
N ALA A 146 -9.58 -8.84 -13.32
CA ALA A 146 -9.62 -8.71 -14.77
C ALA A 146 -11.03 -8.85 -15.31
N GLY A 147 -11.32 -8.19 -16.42
CA GLY A 147 -12.57 -8.37 -17.14
C GLY A 147 -12.63 -9.70 -17.91
N PRO A 148 -13.76 -9.96 -18.61
CA PRO A 148 -13.88 -11.12 -19.49
C PRO A 148 -12.70 -11.22 -20.48
N GLU A 149 -12.29 -12.42 -20.82
CA GLU A 149 -11.11 -12.68 -21.69
C GLU A 149 -9.81 -12.10 -21.08
N MET A 150 -9.73 -11.96 -19.77
CA MET A 150 -8.63 -11.30 -19.05
C MET A 150 -8.40 -9.85 -19.50
N LEU A 151 -9.46 -9.14 -19.89
CA LEU A 151 -9.37 -7.75 -20.29
C LEU A 151 -8.92 -6.86 -19.12
N THR A 152 -7.98 -5.96 -19.40
CA THR A 152 -7.43 -5.00 -18.44
C THR A 152 -7.39 -3.59 -19.04
N LEU A 153 -7.39 -2.56 -18.18
CA LEU A 153 -7.59 -1.16 -18.60
C LEU A 153 -6.58 -0.69 -19.65
N GLU A 154 -5.30 -1.07 -19.54
CA GLU A 154 -4.25 -0.62 -20.47
C GLU A 154 -4.48 -1.10 -21.92
N GLN A 155 -5.30 -2.13 -22.10
CA GLN A 155 -5.65 -2.63 -23.44
C GLN A 155 -6.65 -1.72 -24.17
N LEU A 156 -7.34 -0.81 -23.47
CA LEU A 156 -8.28 0.11 -24.13
C LEU A 156 -7.61 0.99 -25.17
N GLY A 157 -6.35 1.39 -24.97
CA GLY A 157 -5.59 2.12 -25.97
C GLY A 157 -5.47 1.34 -27.30
N MET A 158 -5.26 0.02 -27.21
CA MET A 158 -5.22 -0.86 -28.39
C MET A 158 -6.60 -0.97 -29.06
N TYR A 159 -7.68 -1.12 -28.26
CA TYR A 159 -9.05 -1.17 -28.80
C TYR A 159 -9.42 0.15 -29.49
N SER A 160 -9.10 1.31 -28.90
CA SER A 160 -9.32 2.61 -29.50
C SER A 160 -8.58 2.76 -30.84
N ALA A 161 -7.30 2.38 -30.88
CA ALA A 161 -6.50 2.42 -32.11
C ALA A 161 -7.04 1.48 -33.20
N LYS A 162 -7.53 0.29 -32.83
CA LYS A 162 -8.18 -0.63 -33.79
C LYS A 162 -9.47 -0.06 -34.32
N PHE A 163 -10.28 0.58 -33.50
CA PHE A 163 -11.51 1.25 -33.93
C PHE A 163 -11.22 2.40 -34.91
N GLU A 164 -10.25 3.27 -34.60
CA GLU A 164 -9.83 4.36 -35.50
C GLU A 164 -9.36 3.86 -36.87
N ARG A 165 -8.74 2.64 -36.93
CA ARG A 165 -8.32 2.02 -38.16
C ARG A 165 -9.42 1.21 -38.88
N GLY A 166 -10.62 1.12 -38.29
CA GLY A 166 -11.73 0.35 -38.83
C GLY A 166 -11.56 -1.18 -38.73
N GLU A 167 -10.68 -1.65 -37.83
CA GLU A 167 -10.44 -3.08 -37.58
C GLU A 167 -11.49 -3.72 -36.65
N ILE A 168 -12.15 -2.92 -35.86
CA ILE A 168 -13.29 -3.31 -35.00
C ILE A 168 -14.40 -2.26 -35.14
N ASP A 169 -15.63 -2.65 -34.83
CA ASP A 169 -16.80 -1.79 -34.79
C ASP A 169 -16.96 -1.08 -33.42
N GLU A 170 -17.93 -0.17 -33.35
CA GLU A 170 -18.27 0.58 -32.14
C GLU A 170 -18.77 -0.36 -31.02
N GLU A 171 -19.52 -1.41 -31.36
CA GLU A 171 -20.04 -2.37 -30.38
C GLU A 171 -18.89 -3.08 -29.62
N LYS A 172 -17.84 -3.49 -30.33
CA LYS A 172 -16.67 -4.12 -29.72
C LYS A 172 -15.86 -3.16 -28.87
N LEU A 173 -15.75 -1.87 -29.30
CA LEU A 173 -15.09 -0.84 -28.48
C LEU A 173 -15.88 -0.55 -27.20
N ASP A 174 -17.20 -0.42 -27.28
CA ASP A 174 -18.06 -0.19 -26.11
C ASP A 174 -18.06 -1.39 -25.18
N TRP A 175 -18.05 -2.61 -25.71
CA TRP A 175 -17.85 -3.81 -24.90
C TRP A 175 -16.55 -3.72 -24.07
N ALA A 176 -15.44 -3.31 -24.71
CA ALA A 176 -14.16 -3.19 -24.01
C ALA A 176 -14.21 -2.12 -22.93
N LYS A 177 -14.78 -0.95 -23.21
CA LYS A 177 -14.98 0.14 -22.23
C LYS A 177 -15.80 -0.30 -21.01
N CYS A 178 -16.86 -1.06 -21.24
CA CYS A 178 -17.76 -1.52 -20.16
C CYS A 178 -17.16 -2.64 -19.30
N ASN A 179 -16.12 -3.33 -19.77
CA ASN A 179 -15.62 -4.55 -19.12
C ASN A 179 -14.15 -4.46 -18.63
N ALA A 180 -13.43 -3.39 -18.97
CA ALA A 180 -12.02 -3.28 -18.62
C ALA A 180 -11.76 -3.01 -17.12
N CYS A 181 -12.75 -2.48 -16.40
CA CYS A 181 -12.68 -2.21 -14.95
C CYS A 181 -13.91 -2.81 -14.25
N PRO A 182 -13.98 -4.13 -14.03
CA PRO A 182 -15.18 -4.79 -13.56
C PRO A 182 -15.40 -4.70 -12.05
N SER A 183 -14.43 -4.19 -11.29
CA SER A 183 -14.49 -4.13 -9.82
C SER A 183 -13.72 -2.95 -9.25
N CYS A 184 -13.82 -2.75 -7.95
CA CYS A 184 -12.93 -1.85 -7.21
C CYS A 184 -11.49 -2.40 -7.15
N GLY A 185 -10.56 -1.56 -6.69
CA GLY A 185 -9.12 -1.85 -6.58
C GLY A 185 -8.28 -1.04 -7.55
N ALA A 186 -6.97 -1.10 -7.40
CA ALA A 186 -6.01 -0.55 -8.37
C ALA A 186 -6.15 -1.26 -9.72
N CYS A 187 -5.67 -0.63 -10.79
CA CYS A 187 -5.67 -1.22 -12.13
C CYS A 187 -5.07 -2.63 -12.15
N SER A 188 -5.69 -3.55 -12.90
CA SER A 188 -5.34 -4.97 -12.96
C SER A 188 -4.09 -5.30 -13.78
N PHE A 189 -3.08 -4.41 -13.77
CA PHE A 189 -1.77 -4.58 -14.38
C PHE A 189 -0.68 -3.98 -13.50
N ILE A 190 0.60 -4.32 -13.72
CA ILE A 190 1.73 -3.77 -12.95
C ILE A 190 2.07 -2.35 -13.45
N GLY A 191 1.17 -1.41 -13.15
CA GLY A 191 1.39 0.02 -13.27
C GLY A 191 1.97 0.59 -11.97
N THR A 192 1.92 1.91 -11.80
CA THR A 192 2.45 2.60 -10.60
C THR A 192 1.72 2.18 -9.34
N ALA A 193 0.38 2.13 -9.37
CA ALA A 193 -0.45 1.73 -8.25
C ALA A 193 -0.05 0.35 -7.71
N SER A 194 -0.06 -0.65 -8.57
CA SER A 194 0.32 -2.03 -8.22
C SER A 194 1.77 -2.13 -7.76
N THR A 195 2.69 -1.46 -8.46
CA THR A 195 4.11 -1.47 -8.08
C THR A 195 4.31 -0.85 -6.70
N MET A 196 3.67 0.28 -6.39
CA MET A 196 3.84 0.93 -5.08
C MET A 196 3.21 0.14 -3.93
N GLN A 197 2.15 -0.63 -4.16
CA GLN A 197 1.65 -1.61 -3.18
C GLN A 197 2.70 -2.69 -2.89
N ILE A 198 3.34 -3.23 -3.94
CA ILE A 198 4.43 -4.20 -3.80
C ILE A 198 5.62 -3.58 -3.07
N MET A 199 5.98 -2.33 -3.37
CA MET A 199 7.09 -1.64 -2.70
C MET A 199 6.82 -1.42 -1.22
N ALA A 200 5.59 -1.08 -0.81
CA ALA A 200 5.23 -0.94 0.60
C ALA A 200 5.44 -2.25 1.39
N GLU A 201 5.09 -3.39 0.78
CA GLU A 201 5.34 -4.71 1.39
C GLU A 201 6.82 -5.08 1.36
N ALA A 202 7.52 -4.82 0.26
CA ALA A 202 8.94 -5.11 0.10
C ALA A 202 9.83 -4.29 1.06
N LEU A 203 9.43 -3.06 1.39
CA LEU A 203 10.06 -2.22 2.43
C LEU A 203 9.79 -2.73 3.85
N GLY A 204 8.96 -3.75 4.03
CA GLY A 204 8.58 -4.27 5.34
C GLY A 204 7.55 -3.43 6.08
N LEU A 205 6.86 -2.49 5.42
CA LEU A 205 5.87 -1.57 6.01
C LEU A 205 4.43 -2.08 5.96
N ALA A 206 4.15 -3.13 5.17
CA ALA A 206 2.88 -3.84 5.13
C ALA A 206 3.05 -5.28 5.62
N LEU A 207 1.97 -5.89 6.09
CA LEU A 207 2.00 -7.30 6.48
C LEU A 207 2.22 -8.20 5.24
N PRO A 208 2.88 -9.36 5.35
CA PRO A 208 3.21 -10.22 4.22
C PRO A 208 1.99 -10.70 3.43
N GLY A 209 2.11 -10.76 2.10
CA GLY A 209 1.07 -11.26 1.20
C GLY A 209 -0.09 -10.29 0.97
N SER A 210 0.08 -9.00 1.31
CA SER A 210 -0.97 -8.00 1.14
C SER A 210 -1.05 -7.39 -0.25
N ALA A 211 0.08 -7.21 -0.88
CA ALA A 211 0.16 -6.50 -2.14
C ALA A 211 -0.58 -7.26 -3.26
N LEU A 212 -1.44 -6.55 -3.97
CA LEU A 212 -2.25 -7.03 -5.10
C LEU A 212 -3.24 -8.15 -4.78
N MET A 213 -3.61 -8.33 -3.50
CA MET A 213 -4.77 -9.12 -3.15
C MET A 213 -5.99 -8.56 -3.90
N PRO A 214 -6.85 -9.40 -4.51
CA PRO A 214 -8.04 -8.88 -5.17
C PRO A 214 -8.89 -8.04 -4.22
N ALA A 215 -9.23 -6.81 -4.61
CA ALA A 215 -9.96 -5.87 -3.76
C ALA A 215 -11.38 -6.36 -3.40
N THR A 216 -11.88 -7.34 -4.14
CA THR A 216 -13.16 -8.03 -3.90
C THR A 216 -13.04 -9.23 -2.95
N SER A 217 -11.81 -9.61 -2.54
CA SER A 217 -11.60 -10.77 -1.66
C SER A 217 -12.00 -10.44 -0.22
N PRO A 218 -12.71 -11.34 0.47
CA PRO A 218 -12.93 -11.24 1.91
C PRO A 218 -11.62 -11.31 2.71
N ASP A 219 -10.57 -11.90 2.15
CA ASP A 219 -9.26 -11.98 2.79
C ASP A 219 -8.64 -10.60 2.98
N LEU A 220 -8.88 -9.65 2.05
CA LEU A 220 -8.42 -8.27 2.19
C LEU A 220 -9.05 -7.57 3.41
N LEU A 221 -10.31 -7.86 3.71
CA LEU A 221 -11.00 -7.35 4.91
C LEU A 221 -10.37 -7.92 6.18
N ALA A 222 -10.11 -9.25 6.20
CA ALA A 222 -9.44 -9.91 7.32
C ALA A 222 -8.02 -9.37 7.53
N TYR A 223 -7.34 -9.09 6.44
CA TYR A 223 -6.00 -8.51 6.41
C TYR A 223 -5.97 -7.08 6.99
N ALA A 224 -6.91 -6.23 6.57
CA ALA A 224 -7.07 -4.88 7.10
C ALA A 224 -7.33 -4.92 8.63
N ARG A 225 -8.14 -5.87 9.10
CA ARG A 225 -8.38 -6.09 10.53
C ARG A 225 -7.11 -6.54 11.26
N ALA A 226 -6.31 -7.42 10.67
CA ALA A 226 -5.03 -7.83 11.23
C ALA A 226 -4.04 -6.66 11.34
N ALA A 227 -3.98 -5.79 10.32
CA ALA A 227 -3.17 -4.58 10.33
C ALA A 227 -3.57 -3.63 11.48
N GLY A 228 -4.87 -3.50 11.75
CA GLY A 228 -5.37 -2.72 12.89
C GLY A 228 -4.87 -3.26 14.23
N ARG A 229 -4.92 -4.60 14.44
CA ARG A 229 -4.36 -5.23 15.64
C ARG A 229 -2.85 -5.01 15.75
N GLN A 230 -2.15 -5.14 14.63
CA GLN A 230 -0.69 -4.98 14.60
C GLN A 230 -0.27 -3.54 14.94
N ALA A 231 -0.99 -2.52 14.44
CA ALA A 231 -0.71 -1.12 14.75
C ALA A 231 -0.78 -0.83 16.25
N VAL A 232 -1.76 -1.39 16.96
CA VAL A 232 -1.86 -1.26 18.44
C VAL A 232 -0.68 -1.93 19.14
N LYS A 233 -0.28 -3.12 18.66
CA LYS A 233 0.88 -3.84 19.19
C LYS A 233 2.16 -3.03 19.00
N LEU A 234 2.40 -2.50 17.80
CA LEU A 234 3.57 -1.68 17.51
C LEU A 234 3.62 -0.41 18.35
N ALA A 235 2.48 0.26 18.56
CA ALA A 235 2.39 1.47 19.40
C ALA A 235 2.80 1.23 20.87
N GLN A 236 2.83 -0.01 21.32
CA GLN A 236 3.23 -0.42 22.67
C GLN A 236 4.65 -0.99 22.74
N MET A 237 5.32 -1.16 21.59
CA MET A 237 6.70 -1.65 21.49
C MET A 237 7.68 -0.49 21.36
N GLU A 238 8.91 -0.70 21.79
CA GLU A 238 10.02 0.22 21.57
C GLU A 238 10.68 -0.08 20.20
N HIS A 239 11.27 0.93 19.58
CA HIS A 239 12.02 0.80 18.32
C HIS A 239 11.21 0.20 17.17
N MET A 240 9.93 0.63 17.03
CA MET A 240 9.03 0.21 15.97
C MET A 240 8.47 1.38 15.14
N ARG A 241 9.16 2.51 15.15
CA ARG A 241 8.82 3.61 14.23
C ARG A 241 9.29 3.26 12.83
N PRO A 242 8.72 3.87 11.80
CA PRO A 242 9.22 3.72 10.44
C PRO A 242 10.74 3.97 10.30
N SER A 243 11.28 4.98 10.99
CA SER A 243 12.72 5.28 11.01
C SER A 243 13.58 4.21 11.69
N ASP A 244 13.00 3.38 12.58
CA ASP A 244 13.69 2.25 13.20
C ASP A 244 13.71 1.02 12.28
N LEU A 245 12.73 0.90 11.37
CA LEU A 245 12.52 -0.28 10.52
C LEU A 245 13.14 -0.11 9.13
N VAL A 246 12.99 1.08 8.54
CA VAL A 246 13.38 1.34 7.14
C VAL A 246 14.82 1.81 7.09
N THR A 247 15.66 1.00 6.46
CA THR A 247 17.08 1.26 6.27
C THR A 247 17.43 1.35 4.78
N LYS A 248 18.68 1.65 4.47
CA LYS A 248 19.17 1.59 3.09
C LYS A 248 19.01 0.20 2.49
N GLU A 249 19.26 -0.83 3.30
CA GLU A 249 19.13 -2.24 2.93
C GLU A 249 17.66 -2.60 2.62
N SER A 250 16.70 -2.04 3.36
CA SER A 250 15.27 -2.19 3.03
C SER A 250 14.93 -1.63 1.65
N PHE A 251 15.50 -0.45 1.30
CA PHE A 251 15.33 0.13 -0.04
C PHE A 251 16.04 -0.69 -1.11
N GLU A 252 17.23 -1.22 -0.86
CA GLU A 252 17.93 -2.10 -1.80
C GLU A 252 17.11 -3.37 -2.07
N ASN A 253 16.54 -3.99 -1.03
CA ASN A 253 15.61 -5.11 -1.18
C ASN A 253 14.39 -4.74 -2.04
N ALA A 254 13.74 -3.61 -1.77
CA ALA A 254 12.59 -3.15 -2.55
C ALA A 254 12.94 -2.89 -4.02
N ILE A 255 14.13 -2.32 -4.30
CA ILE A 255 14.61 -2.09 -5.67
C ILE A 255 14.91 -3.41 -6.40
N LEU A 256 15.42 -4.44 -5.72
CA LEU A 256 15.61 -5.77 -6.30
C LEU A 256 14.26 -6.44 -6.62
N VAL A 257 13.28 -6.31 -5.73
CA VAL A 257 11.90 -6.75 -6.00
C VAL A 257 11.31 -5.99 -7.18
N HIS A 258 11.50 -4.66 -7.26
CA HIS A 258 11.08 -3.83 -8.39
C HIS A 258 11.63 -4.34 -9.72
N ALA A 259 12.92 -4.70 -9.77
CA ALA A 259 13.52 -5.29 -10.95
C ALA A 259 12.90 -6.65 -11.31
N ALA A 260 12.72 -7.53 -10.31
CA ALA A 260 12.16 -8.86 -10.50
C ALA A 260 10.74 -8.86 -11.06
N ILE A 261 9.94 -7.86 -10.71
CA ILE A 261 8.56 -7.71 -11.19
C ILE A 261 8.43 -6.86 -12.45
N SER A 262 9.52 -6.30 -12.99
CA SER A 262 9.47 -5.27 -14.05
C SER A 262 8.52 -4.10 -13.67
N GLY A 263 8.74 -3.56 -12.48
CA GLY A 263 7.89 -2.53 -11.90
C GLY A 263 7.87 -1.22 -12.69
N SER A 264 6.89 -0.39 -12.39
CA SER A 264 6.69 0.91 -13.05
C SER A 264 7.90 1.82 -12.89
N THR A 265 8.32 2.46 -13.99
CA THR A 265 9.39 3.47 -13.99
C THR A 265 9.11 4.68 -13.10
N ASN A 266 7.85 4.92 -12.71
CA ASN A 266 7.49 5.94 -11.73
C ASN A 266 8.12 5.69 -10.34
N CYS A 267 8.53 4.46 -10.05
CA CYS A 267 9.27 4.16 -8.82
C CYS A 267 10.64 4.85 -8.77
N LEU A 268 11.25 5.17 -9.93
CA LEU A 268 12.48 5.96 -9.98
C LEU A 268 12.26 7.41 -9.51
N LEU A 269 11.01 7.85 -9.42
CA LEU A 269 10.60 9.13 -8.86
C LEU A 269 10.13 8.98 -7.41
N HIS A 270 9.32 7.95 -7.12
CA HIS A 270 8.67 7.81 -5.82
C HIS A 270 9.60 7.25 -4.75
N ILE A 271 10.37 6.22 -5.05
CA ILE A 271 11.29 5.59 -4.08
C ILE A 271 12.36 6.57 -3.59
N PRO A 272 13.05 7.35 -4.44
CA PRO A 272 13.97 8.39 -3.96
C PRO A 272 13.30 9.46 -3.10
N ALA A 273 12.06 9.86 -3.43
CA ALA A 273 11.31 10.83 -2.64
C ALA A 273 10.96 10.29 -1.25
N ILE A 274 10.55 9.03 -1.14
CA ILE A 274 10.27 8.37 0.13
C ILE A 274 11.58 8.20 0.94
N ALA A 275 12.67 7.74 0.30
CA ALA A 275 13.96 7.55 0.95
C ALA A 275 14.53 8.87 1.52
N HIS A 276 14.30 9.98 0.81
CA HIS A 276 14.70 11.31 1.25
C HIS A 276 14.10 11.68 2.62
N GLU A 277 12.83 11.35 2.86
CA GLU A 277 12.17 11.62 4.14
C GLU A 277 12.76 10.80 5.31
N PHE A 278 13.39 9.67 5.02
CA PHE A 278 14.19 8.89 5.98
C PHE A 278 15.64 9.34 6.09
N GLY A 279 16.06 10.38 5.34
CA GLY A 279 17.46 10.81 5.27
C GLY A 279 18.36 9.83 4.51
N ILE A 280 17.80 8.95 3.69
CA ILE A 280 18.50 7.93 2.91
C ILE A 280 18.62 8.39 1.46
N GLU A 281 19.83 8.34 0.92
CA GLU A 281 20.10 8.71 -0.47
C GLU A 281 19.91 7.48 -1.39
N ILE A 282 18.91 7.56 -2.27
CA ILE A 282 18.65 6.63 -3.36
C ILE A 282 18.63 7.43 -4.67
N THR A 283 19.43 7.02 -5.64
CA THR A 283 19.59 7.70 -6.92
C THR A 283 19.31 6.78 -8.09
N GLY A 284 19.25 7.31 -9.31
CA GLY A 284 19.16 6.50 -10.53
C GLY A 284 20.30 5.50 -10.68
N ASP A 285 21.52 5.85 -10.23
CA ASP A 285 22.68 4.95 -10.23
C ASP A 285 22.48 3.76 -9.27
N THR A 286 21.76 3.96 -8.16
CA THR A 286 21.39 2.87 -7.24
C THR A 286 20.49 1.87 -7.96
N PHE A 287 19.48 2.34 -8.66
CA PHE A 287 18.59 1.47 -9.48
C PHE A 287 19.39 0.77 -10.58
N ASP A 288 20.19 1.48 -11.35
CA ASP A 288 20.97 0.88 -12.45
C ASP A 288 21.89 -0.24 -11.93
N ARG A 289 22.62 0.00 -10.84
CA ARG A 289 23.52 -0.98 -10.23
C ARG A 289 22.78 -2.25 -9.80
N LEU A 290 21.64 -2.12 -9.12
CA LEU A 290 20.87 -3.26 -8.59
C LEU A 290 20.14 -4.00 -9.71
N HIS A 291 19.54 -3.28 -10.67
CA HIS A 291 18.80 -3.87 -11.78
C HIS A 291 19.67 -4.68 -12.74
N ARG A 292 20.95 -4.29 -12.97
CA ARG A 292 21.85 -5.01 -13.89
C ARG A 292 22.05 -6.49 -13.53
N ASN A 293 21.94 -6.82 -12.25
CA ASN A 293 22.17 -8.19 -11.77
C ASN A 293 20.86 -8.90 -11.35
N ALA A 294 19.72 -8.23 -11.48
CA ALA A 294 18.43 -8.80 -11.13
C ALA A 294 17.84 -9.62 -12.28
N ARG A 295 17.05 -10.65 -11.91
CA ARG A 295 16.28 -11.44 -12.87
C ARG A 295 14.86 -10.87 -12.95
N TYR A 296 14.33 -10.79 -14.17
CA TYR A 296 12.91 -10.61 -14.43
C TYR A 296 12.18 -11.95 -14.27
N LEU A 297 11.16 -11.97 -13.41
CA LEU A 297 10.47 -13.21 -13.02
C LEU A 297 8.99 -13.24 -13.42
N LEU A 298 8.36 -12.08 -13.70
CA LEU A 298 6.92 -11.99 -13.90
C LEU A 298 6.50 -11.88 -15.36
N ASP A 299 5.52 -12.71 -15.75
CA ASP A 299 4.81 -12.61 -17.05
C ASP A 299 3.44 -11.89 -16.84
N VAL A 300 3.46 -10.72 -16.16
CA VAL A 300 2.28 -9.91 -15.82
C VAL A 300 2.25 -8.63 -16.65
N ARG A 301 1.06 -8.20 -17.07
CA ARG A 301 0.84 -6.95 -17.84
C ARG A 301 1.37 -5.73 -17.10
N PRO A 302 1.80 -4.68 -17.81
CA PRO A 302 1.69 -4.50 -19.27
C PRO A 302 2.77 -5.22 -20.09
N ALA A 303 3.86 -5.68 -19.48
CA ALA A 303 4.96 -6.34 -20.19
C ALA A 303 4.70 -7.83 -20.48
N GLY A 304 3.86 -8.49 -19.69
CA GLY A 304 3.51 -9.90 -19.80
C GLY A 304 2.08 -10.15 -20.27
N ARG A 305 1.61 -11.37 -20.02
CA ARG A 305 0.31 -11.88 -20.49
C ARG A 305 -0.80 -11.80 -19.46
N TRP A 306 -0.47 -11.94 -18.17
CA TRP A 306 -1.44 -12.19 -17.11
C TRP A 306 -1.86 -10.91 -16.39
N PRO A 307 -3.12 -10.81 -15.92
CA PRO A 307 -3.57 -9.72 -15.06
C PRO A 307 -2.83 -9.68 -13.71
N ALA A 308 -2.85 -8.52 -13.04
CA ALA A 308 -2.15 -8.31 -11.78
C ALA A 308 -2.62 -9.23 -10.64
N GLU A 309 -3.89 -9.62 -10.60
CA GLU A 309 -4.40 -10.56 -9.58
C GLU A 309 -3.70 -11.93 -9.64
N CYS A 310 -3.19 -12.34 -10.82
CA CYS A 310 -2.43 -13.59 -10.96
C CYS A 310 -1.10 -13.55 -10.18
N PHE A 311 -0.54 -12.38 -9.94
CA PHE A 311 0.63 -12.22 -9.08
C PHE A 311 0.32 -12.64 -7.64
N TYR A 312 -0.80 -12.20 -7.10
CA TYR A 312 -1.24 -12.61 -5.76
C TYR A 312 -1.44 -14.13 -5.68
N TYR A 313 -2.17 -14.73 -6.63
CA TYR A 313 -2.41 -16.17 -6.65
C TYR A 313 -1.13 -17.02 -6.84
N ALA A 314 -0.09 -16.45 -7.41
CA ALA A 314 1.23 -17.08 -7.53
C ALA A 314 2.11 -16.94 -6.27
N GLY A 315 1.59 -16.36 -5.18
CA GLY A 315 2.28 -16.21 -3.91
C GLY A 315 2.79 -14.78 -3.62
N GLY A 316 2.57 -13.83 -4.52
CA GLY A 316 2.81 -12.40 -4.30
C GLY A 316 4.27 -12.03 -4.00
N VAL A 317 4.44 -10.99 -3.18
CA VAL A 317 5.77 -10.49 -2.78
C VAL A 317 6.60 -11.55 -2.03
N PRO A 318 6.02 -12.34 -1.10
CA PRO A 318 6.78 -13.38 -0.42
C PRO A 318 7.42 -14.40 -1.39
N ALA A 319 6.68 -14.84 -2.42
CA ALA A 319 7.21 -15.77 -3.43
C ALA A 319 8.35 -15.14 -4.25
N ILE A 320 8.21 -13.86 -4.66
CA ILE A 320 9.30 -13.15 -5.36
C ILE A 320 10.53 -13.03 -4.47
N MET A 321 10.36 -12.66 -3.20
CA MET A 321 11.47 -12.51 -2.27
C MET A 321 12.17 -13.85 -2.00
N GLU A 322 11.44 -14.95 -1.94
CA GLU A 322 12.04 -16.29 -1.79
C GLU A 322 12.89 -16.66 -3.01
N GLU A 323 12.42 -16.36 -4.25
CA GLU A 323 13.17 -16.63 -5.50
C GLU A 323 14.46 -15.81 -5.65
N ILE A 324 14.52 -14.62 -5.02
CA ILE A 324 15.71 -13.75 -5.06
C ILE A 324 16.43 -13.66 -3.71
N LYS A 325 16.12 -14.55 -2.77
CA LYS A 325 16.55 -14.52 -1.37
C LYS A 325 18.06 -14.33 -1.19
N ASP A 326 18.86 -14.99 -2.02
CA ASP A 326 20.33 -14.92 -1.95
C ASP A 326 20.89 -13.52 -2.24
N HIS A 327 20.06 -12.61 -2.76
CA HIS A 327 20.41 -11.22 -3.08
C HIS A 327 19.84 -10.21 -2.09
N LEU A 328 19.03 -10.67 -1.12
CA LEU A 328 18.34 -9.80 -0.18
C LEU A 328 19.10 -9.67 1.16
N HIS A 329 18.96 -8.52 1.77
CA HIS A 329 19.35 -8.28 3.15
C HIS A 329 18.26 -8.87 4.08
N LEU A 330 18.51 -10.01 4.68
CA LEU A 330 17.51 -10.76 5.46
C LEU A 330 17.38 -10.30 6.91
N ASP A 331 18.31 -9.51 7.39
CA ASP A 331 18.38 -8.96 8.76
C ASP A 331 17.56 -7.67 8.94
N VAL A 332 16.98 -7.13 7.87
CA VAL A 332 16.12 -5.94 7.96
C VAL A 332 14.83 -6.24 8.74
N MET A 333 14.49 -5.35 9.67
CA MET A 333 13.30 -5.46 10.51
C MET A 333 12.03 -5.07 9.73
N THR A 334 10.89 -5.62 10.12
CA THR A 334 9.61 -5.35 9.47
C THR A 334 8.51 -5.02 10.49
N VAL A 335 7.37 -4.49 10.01
CA VAL A 335 6.19 -4.21 10.86
C VAL A 335 5.58 -5.43 11.54
N THR A 336 6.04 -6.65 11.23
CA THR A 336 5.63 -7.85 11.96
C THR A 336 6.31 -7.95 13.33
N GLY A 337 7.37 -7.16 13.56
CA GLY A 337 8.26 -7.27 14.72
C GLY A 337 9.31 -8.37 14.56
N LYS A 338 9.50 -8.87 13.34
CA LYS A 338 10.48 -9.89 12.95
C LYS A 338 11.32 -9.40 11.78
N THR A 339 12.49 -9.94 11.60
CA THR A 339 13.32 -9.70 10.43
C THR A 339 12.70 -10.34 9.18
N LEU A 340 13.15 -9.91 8.00
CA LEU A 340 12.74 -10.52 6.74
C LEU A 340 13.07 -12.01 6.68
N GLY A 341 14.24 -12.42 7.18
CA GLY A 341 14.67 -13.82 7.22
C GLY A 341 13.77 -14.69 8.09
N GLU A 342 13.45 -14.25 9.32
CA GLU A 342 12.53 -14.95 10.22
C GLU A 342 11.12 -15.14 9.61
N ARG A 343 10.63 -14.15 8.85
CA ARG A 343 9.35 -14.23 8.11
C ARG A 343 9.39 -15.28 7.01
N SER A 344 10.50 -15.34 6.26
CA SER A 344 10.68 -16.30 5.16
C SER A 344 10.62 -17.74 5.65
N GLU A 345 11.25 -18.03 6.80
CA GLU A 345 11.25 -19.37 7.41
C GLU A 345 9.84 -19.81 7.82
N GLU A 346 9.02 -18.92 8.38
CA GLU A 346 7.63 -19.21 8.74
C GLU A 346 6.77 -19.52 7.50
N HIS A 347 6.87 -18.72 6.45
CA HIS A 347 6.10 -18.90 5.23
C HIS A 347 6.47 -20.24 4.53
N THR A 348 7.74 -20.59 4.49
CA THR A 348 8.21 -21.86 3.94
C THR A 348 7.66 -23.05 4.73
N SER A 349 7.59 -22.96 6.05
CA SER A 349 7.04 -24.03 6.90
C SER A 349 5.52 -24.19 6.73
N GLU A 350 4.78 -23.11 6.52
CA GLU A 350 3.34 -23.17 6.26
C GLU A 350 3.02 -23.80 4.89
N LEU A 351 3.77 -23.42 3.84
CA LEU A 351 3.61 -24.01 2.50
C LEU A 351 3.98 -25.51 2.49
N GLN A 352 5.02 -25.90 3.22
CA GLN A 352 5.42 -27.29 3.35
C GLN A 352 4.36 -28.13 4.09
N SER A 353 3.76 -27.58 5.15
CA SER A 353 2.68 -28.24 5.87
C SER A 353 1.41 -28.45 5.05
N LEU A 354 1.12 -27.54 4.09
CA LEU A 354 -0.01 -27.67 3.16
C LEU A 354 0.25 -28.71 2.07
N GLN A 355 1.49 -28.89 1.63
CA GLN A 355 1.89 -29.93 0.68
C GLN A 355 1.86 -31.34 1.30
N ASP A 356 2.15 -31.45 2.60
CA ASP A 356 2.12 -32.73 3.34
C ASP A 356 0.68 -33.21 3.64
N ILE A 357 -0.34 -32.37 3.44
CA ILE A 357 -1.75 -32.70 3.65
C ILE A 357 -2.48 -33.02 2.31
N SER A 358 -1.88 -32.76 1.17
CA SER A 358 -2.42 -33.03 -0.17
C SER A 358 -1.85 -34.31 -0.77
#